data_7f01d8b7f2c1703db85c28c9c61a4979
#
_entry.id   7f01d8b7f2c1703db85c28c9c61a4979
#
_cell.length_a   1.000
_cell.length_b   1.000
_cell.length_c   1.000
_cell.angle_alpha   90.00
_cell.angle_beta   90.00
_cell.angle_gamma   90.00
#
_symmetry.space_group_name_H-M   'P 1'
#
loop_
_entity.id
_entity.type
_entity.pdbx_description
1 polymer ?
#
loop_
_entity_poly.entity_id
_entity_poly.type
_entity_poly.pdbx_seq_one_letter_code
_entity_poly.pdbx_strand_id
1 'polypeptide(L)'
;MSGSARAVSSESGKVLKTEQEWKDTLTPNEFAVLRQAATEPPGFSENTEGELEFELVKSTGSKYPKAGAYTCKGCGSVLYEAKTKFDSGCGWPAFYEGVPGAITEKPDADGRRIEIVCSKCDSHLGHTFKGEGFPTPTNERHCVNGICLKYKSSE
;
A
#
# COMPACT_ATOMS: atom_id res chain seq x y z
N MET A 1 -12.86 9.46 -27.30
CA MET A 1 -12.60 9.62 -26.73
C MET A 1 -12.31 9.47 -25.87
N SER A 2 -12.15 9.43 -25.85
CA SER A 2 -12.18 9.46 -24.86
C SER A 2 -11.40 10.06 -24.04
N GLY A 3 -11.00 11.20 -24.25
CA GLY A 3 -10.22 11.99 -23.42
C GLY A 3 -10.48 11.82 -22.00
N SER A 4 -11.67 11.61 -21.64
CA SER A 4 -12.03 11.32 -20.25
C SER A 4 -11.47 10.00 -19.78
N ALA A 5 -10.93 9.19 -20.65
CA ALA A 5 -10.41 7.88 -20.27
C ALA A 5 -9.04 7.95 -19.63
N ARG A 6 -8.38 9.08 -19.62
CA ARG A 6 -7.04 9.14 -19.06
C ARG A 6 -7.08 9.56 -17.60
N ALA A 7 -6.00 9.25 -16.90
CA ALA A 7 -5.86 9.68 -15.51
C ALA A 7 -5.68 11.20 -15.45
N VAL A 8 -6.35 11.83 -14.50
CA VAL A 8 -6.22 13.26 -14.28
C VAL A 8 -6.14 13.51 -12.79
N SER A 9 -5.53 14.63 -12.41
CA SER A 9 -5.53 15.09 -11.03
C SER A 9 -6.64 16.12 -10.86
N SER A 10 -7.42 15.95 -9.81
CA SER A 10 -8.43 16.95 -9.48
C SER A 10 -7.75 18.10 -8.76
N GLU A 11 -8.53 19.14 -8.45
CA GLU A 11 -8.00 20.27 -7.69
C GLU A 11 -7.52 19.87 -6.31
N SER A 12 -8.04 18.79 -5.75
CA SER A 12 -7.60 18.29 -4.47
C SER A 12 -6.37 17.40 -4.57
N GLY A 13 -5.80 17.25 -5.77
CA GLY A 13 -4.64 16.38 -5.98
C GLY A 13 -4.99 14.93 -6.18
N LYS A 14 -6.27 14.61 -6.29
CA LYS A 14 -6.71 13.23 -6.49
C LYS A 14 -6.42 12.76 -7.90
N VAL A 15 -6.15 11.45 -8.01
CA VAL A 15 -6.01 10.79 -9.30
C VAL A 15 -7.36 10.16 -9.64
N LEU A 16 -7.90 10.53 -10.78
CA LEU A 16 -9.23 10.05 -11.20
C LEU A 16 -9.06 9.21 -12.45
N LYS A 17 -9.48 7.95 -12.38
CA LYS A 17 -9.45 7.03 -13.51
C LYS A 17 -10.76 6.27 -13.58
N THR A 18 -11.15 5.91 -14.82
CA THR A 18 -12.29 5.03 -14.99
C THR A 18 -11.89 3.60 -14.62
N GLU A 19 -12.87 2.75 -14.39
CA GLU A 19 -12.62 1.36 -14.09
C GLU A 19 -11.82 0.70 -15.22
N GLN A 20 -12.14 1.03 -16.45
CA GLN A 20 -11.43 0.44 -17.58
C GLN A 20 -9.97 0.88 -17.61
N GLU A 21 -9.69 2.14 -17.28
CA GLU A 21 -8.31 2.62 -17.22
C GLU A 21 -7.52 1.87 -16.15
N TRP A 22 -8.14 1.59 -15.00
CA TRP A 22 -7.47 0.80 -13.97
C TRP A 22 -7.18 -0.61 -14.45
N LYS A 23 -8.15 -1.24 -15.14
CA LYS A 23 -7.94 -2.58 -15.67
C LYS A 23 -6.84 -2.61 -16.70
N ASP A 24 -6.70 -1.56 -17.48
CA ASP A 24 -5.69 -1.50 -18.52
C ASP A 24 -4.27 -1.36 -17.98
N THR A 25 -4.12 -0.76 -16.81
CA THR A 25 -2.80 -0.47 -16.24
C THR A 25 -2.39 -1.43 -15.14
N LEU A 26 -3.34 -2.16 -14.54
CA LEU A 26 -3.06 -3.07 -13.44
C LEU A 26 -3.24 -4.52 -13.89
N THR A 27 -2.47 -5.41 -13.29
CA THR A 27 -2.74 -6.84 -13.50
C THR A 27 -4.07 -7.19 -12.83
N PRO A 28 -4.67 -8.35 -13.18
CA PRO A 28 -5.93 -8.76 -12.53
C PRO A 28 -5.82 -8.81 -11.00
N ASN A 29 -4.70 -9.32 -10.47
CA ASN A 29 -4.52 -9.38 -9.02
C ASN A 29 -4.38 -7.99 -8.42
N GLU A 30 -3.64 -7.10 -9.08
CA GLU A 30 -3.50 -5.73 -8.61
C GLU A 30 -4.85 -5.02 -8.62
N PHE A 31 -5.63 -5.21 -9.68
CA PHE A 31 -6.94 -4.59 -9.78
C PHE A 31 -7.86 -5.08 -8.66
N ALA A 32 -7.85 -6.40 -8.40
CA ALA A 32 -8.70 -6.96 -7.36
C ALA A 32 -8.40 -6.35 -6.00
N VAL A 33 -7.12 -6.21 -5.65
CA VAL A 33 -6.75 -5.67 -4.34
C VAL A 33 -6.94 -4.17 -4.29
N LEU A 34 -6.41 -3.44 -5.26
CA LEU A 34 -6.40 -1.98 -5.23
C LEU A 34 -7.78 -1.39 -5.44
N ARG A 35 -8.58 -1.96 -6.34
CA ARG A 35 -9.86 -1.35 -6.71
C ARG A 35 -11.09 -2.11 -6.23
N GLN A 36 -10.92 -3.37 -5.82
CA GLN A 36 -12.06 -4.17 -5.34
C GLN A 36 -11.88 -4.61 -3.89
N ALA A 37 -10.86 -4.07 -3.22
CA ALA A 37 -10.61 -4.29 -1.80
C ALA A 37 -10.39 -5.76 -1.43
N ALA A 38 -9.84 -6.53 -2.36
CA ALA A 38 -9.46 -7.90 -2.04
C ALA A 38 -8.21 -7.89 -1.17
N THR A 39 -7.90 -9.04 -0.57
CA THR A 39 -6.73 -9.19 0.30
C THR A 39 -5.85 -10.28 -0.27
N GLU A 40 -4.55 -9.99 -0.39
CA GLU A 40 -3.61 -11.03 -0.80
C GLU A 40 -3.46 -12.07 0.32
N PRO A 41 -3.10 -13.32 -0.01
CA PRO A 41 -2.88 -14.33 1.04
C PRO A 41 -1.69 -13.97 1.92
N PRO A 42 -1.68 -14.41 3.19
CA PRO A 42 -0.53 -14.17 4.06
C PRO A 42 0.75 -14.72 3.42
N GLY A 43 1.83 -13.96 3.52
CA GLY A 43 3.11 -14.38 2.97
C GLY A 43 3.24 -14.22 1.46
N PHE A 44 2.21 -13.71 0.81
CA PHE A 44 2.19 -13.61 -0.65
C PHE A 44 3.33 -12.74 -1.19
N SER A 45 3.60 -11.61 -0.53
CA SER A 45 4.63 -10.69 -1.02
C SER A 45 6.04 -11.24 -0.89
N GLU A 46 6.22 -12.33 -0.15
CA GLU A 46 7.53 -12.95 0.04
C GLU A 46 7.88 -13.94 -1.06
N ASN A 47 6.93 -14.33 -1.88
CA ASN A 47 7.21 -15.30 -2.94
C ASN A 47 7.31 -14.60 -4.30
N THR A 48 7.71 -15.37 -5.30
CA THR A 48 7.94 -14.80 -6.63
C THR A 48 6.70 -14.19 -7.26
N GLU A 49 5.52 -14.70 -6.91
CA GLU A 49 4.28 -14.17 -7.47
C GLU A 49 3.92 -12.83 -6.84
N GLY A 50 4.18 -12.69 -5.54
CA GLY A 50 3.89 -11.44 -4.85
C GLY A 50 4.95 -10.38 -5.07
N GLU A 51 6.19 -10.80 -5.26
CA GLU A 51 7.32 -9.99 -5.70
C GLU A 51 7.89 -8.98 -4.71
N LEU A 52 7.07 -8.25 -3.95
CA LEU A 52 7.62 -7.12 -3.19
C LEU A 52 8.78 -7.50 -2.28
N GLU A 53 8.54 -8.34 -1.28
CA GLU A 53 9.60 -8.69 -0.34
C GLU A 53 10.60 -9.66 -0.93
N PHE A 54 10.15 -10.49 -1.87
CA PHE A 54 11.06 -11.35 -2.60
C PHE A 54 12.12 -10.51 -3.32
N GLU A 55 11.69 -9.48 -4.05
CA GLU A 55 12.64 -8.62 -4.76
C GLU A 55 13.47 -7.76 -3.83
N LEU A 56 12.90 -7.34 -2.69
CA LEU A 56 13.65 -6.58 -1.71
C LEU A 56 14.86 -7.37 -1.19
N VAL A 57 14.65 -8.63 -0.86
CA VAL A 57 15.74 -9.47 -0.36
C VAL A 57 16.82 -9.62 -1.42
N LYS A 58 16.41 -9.79 -2.68
CA LYS A 58 17.38 -9.94 -3.76
C LYS A 58 18.17 -8.65 -4.00
N SER A 59 17.53 -7.51 -3.90
CA SER A 59 18.20 -6.24 -4.27
C SER A 59 18.86 -5.54 -3.09
N THR A 60 18.34 -5.71 -1.88
CA THR A 60 18.87 -5.01 -0.70
C THR A 60 19.46 -5.94 0.36
N GLY A 61 19.17 -7.24 0.25
CA GLY A 61 19.59 -8.21 1.24
C GLY A 61 18.65 -8.31 2.44
N SER A 62 17.55 -7.57 2.46
CA SER A 62 16.67 -7.54 3.62
C SER A 62 15.26 -7.20 3.21
N LYS A 63 14.28 -7.69 3.99
CA LYS A 63 12.89 -7.23 3.87
C LYS A 63 12.69 -5.89 4.55
N TYR A 64 13.69 -5.40 5.26
CA TYR A 64 13.57 -4.16 6.05
C TYR A 64 14.70 -3.19 5.73
N PRO A 65 14.79 -2.74 4.46
CA PRO A 65 15.81 -1.73 4.14
C PRO A 65 15.50 -0.45 4.90
N LYS A 66 16.53 0.24 5.37
CA LYS A 66 16.33 1.45 6.18
C LYS A 66 16.15 2.69 5.34
N ALA A 67 16.63 2.67 4.10
CA ALA A 67 16.52 3.82 3.20
C ALA A 67 15.50 3.52 2.12
N GLY A 68 14.94 4.59 1.53
CA GLY A 68 13.96 4.43 0.48
C GLY A 68 12.55 4.57 0.97
N ALA A 69 11.61 4.26 0.08
CA ALA A 69 10.18 4.45 0.37
C ALA A 69 9.36 3.46 -0.42
N TYR A 70 8.10 3.33 -0.01
CA TYR A 70 7.13 2.50 -0.72
C TYR A 70 6.08 3.39 -1.34
N THR A 71 5.81 3.16 -2.61
CA THR A 71 4.86 3.99 -3.37
C THR A 71 3.64 3.19 -3.74
N CYS A 72 2.55 3.90 -4.03
CA CYS A 72 1.30 3.28 -4.43
C CYS A 72 1.44 2.67 -5.83
N LYS A 73 1.10 1.40 -5.96
CA LYS A 73 1.18 0.71 -7.25
C LYS A 73 0.26 1.38 -8.27
N GLY A 74 -0.82 1.98 -7.81
CA GLY A 74 -1.80 2.58 -8.71
C GLY A 74 -1.41 3.95 -9.21
N CYS A 75 -0.86 4.82 -8.37
CA CYS A 75 -0.64 6.21 -8.76
C CYS A 75 0.78 6.71 -8.53
N GLY A 76 1.62 5.92 -7.85
CA GLY A 76 3.01 6.30 -7.65
C GLY A 76 3.28 7.24 -6.50
N SER A 77 2.26 7.65 -5.74
CA SER A 77 2.51 8.55 -4.62
C SER A 77 3.24 7.81 -3.51
N VAL A 78 4.10 8.54 -2.76
CA VAL A 78 4.84 7.95 -1.66
C VAL A 78 3.90 7.72 -0.49
N LEU A 79 3.85 6.49 0.01
CA LEU A 79 2.93 6.11 1.08
C LEU A 79 3.65 5.89 2.41
N TYR A 80 4.79 5.22 2.38
CA TYR A 80 5.53 4.85 3.60
C TYR A 80 7.02 5.01 3.38
N GLU A 81 7.71 5.55 4.39
CA GLU A 81 9.16 5.53 4.38
C GLU A 81 9.61 4.13 4.80
N ALA A 82 10.68 3.64 4.16
CA ALA A 82 11.14 2.29 4.43
C ALA A 82 11.49 2.05 5.90
N LYS A 83 11.98 3.08 6.57
CA LYS A 83 12.37 2.97 7.98
C LYS A 83 11.19 2.69 8.91
N THR A 84 9.94 2.89 8.46
CA THR A 84 8.77 2.63 9.29
C THR A 84 8.26 1.20 9.17
N LYS A 85 8.86 0.40 8.30
CA LYS A 85 8.46 -1.00 8.17
C LYS A 85 9.01 -1.82 9.32
N PHE A 86 8.19 -2.71 9.89
CA PHE A 86 8.63 -3.55 11.00
C PHE A 86 7.99 -4.93 10.89
N ASP A 87 8.55 -5.88 11.63
CA ASP A 87 8.08 -7.26 11.64
C ASP A 87 7.00 -7.40 12.70
N SER A 88 5.75 -7.41 12.28
CA SER A 88 4.62 -7.60 13.20
C SER A 88 4.19 -9.06 13.31
N GLY A 89 4.71 -9.92 12.43
CA GLY A 89 4.31 -11.32 12.41
C GLY A 89 2.96 -11.57 11.78
N CYS A 90 2.38 -10.58 11.10
CA CYS A 90 1.02 -10.72 10.59
C CYS A 90 0.91 -11.40 9.22
N GLY A 91 2.04 -11.61 8.53
CA GLY A 91 2.03 -12.24 7.21
C GLY A 91 1.89 -11.27 6.06
N TRP A 92 1.80 -9.99 6.34
CA TRP A 92 1.75 -8.91 5.36
C TRP A 92 2.76 -7.86 5.73
N PRO A 93 3.24 -7.05 4.77
CA PRO A 93 4.10 -5.91 5.12
C PRO A 93 3.40 -5.02 6.15
N ALA A 94 4.14 -4.62 7.17
CA ALA A 94 3.58 -3.80 8.24
C ALA A 94 4.43 -2.57 8.47
N PHE A 95 3.77 -1.46 8.75
CA PHE A 95 4.40 -0.16 8.97
C PHE A 95 3.77 0.47 10.19
N TYR A 96 4.54 1.26 10.93
CA TYR A 96 3.97 1.90 12.11
C TYR A 96 3.53 3.35 11.85
N GLU A 97 3.82 3.89 10.68
CA GLU A 97 3.45 5.28 10.39
C GLU A 97 3.46 5.52 8.88
N GLY A 98 2.41 6.18 8.37
CA GLY A 98 2.38 6.59 6.98
C GLY A 98 2.97 7.97 6.79
N VAL A 99 3.34 8.30 5.55
CA VAL A 99 3.76 9.65 5.21
C VAL A 99 2.58 10.59 5.46
N PRO A 100 2.80 11.75 6.13
CA PRO A 100 1.68 12.65 6.43
C PRO A 100 0.88 13.00 5.17
N GLY A 101 -0.44 12.84 5.27
CA GLY A 101 -1.34 13.16 4.18
C GLY A 101 -1.44 12.12 3.08
N ALA A 102 -0.65 11.04 3.15
CA ALA A 102 -0.63 10.04 2.08
C ALA A 102 -1.69 8.96 2.26
N ILE A 103 -2.10 8.72 3.50
CA ILE A 103 -2.99 7.61 3.85
C ILE A 103 -4.29 8.17 4.41
N THR A 104 -5.42 7.67 3.91
CA THR A 104 -6.73 8.03 4.42
C THR A 104 -7.30 6.85 5.17
N GLU A 105 -7.80 7.08 6.39
CA GLU A 105 -8.38 6.03 7.22
C GLU A 105 -9.89 6.04 7.07
N LYS A 106 -10.47 4.85 6.92
CA LYS A 106 -11.92 4.68 6.80
C LYS A 106 -12.35 3.59 7.78
N PRO A 107 -12.93 3.95 8.93
CA PRO A 107 -13.36 2.93 9.90
C PRO A 107 -14.36 1.96 9.27
N ASP A 108 -14.17 0.67 9.54
CA ASP A 108 -15.13 -0.35 9.13
C ASP A 108 -16.40 -0.24 9.95
N ALA A 109 -17.46 -0.89 9.47
CA ALA A 109 -18.76 -0.84 10.16
C ALA A 109 -18.68 -1.41 11.58
N ASP A 110 -17.78 -2.37 11.83
CA ASP A 110 -17.66 -2.97 13.15
C ASP A 110 -16.84 -2.11 14.11
N GLY A 111 -16.18 -1.05 13.62
CA GLY A 111 -15.41 -0.15 14.46
C GLY A 111 -14.10 -0.73 14.98
N ARG A 112 -13.77 -1.96 14.62
CA ARG A 112 -12.56 -2.62 15.11
C ARG A 112 -11.39 -2.45 14.16
N ARG A 113 -11.67 -2.55 12.88
CA ARG A 113 -10.66 -2.41 11.85
C ARG A 113 -10.87 -1.10 11.14
N ILE A 114 -9.78 -0.51 10.74
CA ILE A 114 -9.81 0.75 10.01
C ILE A 114 -9.16 0.49 8.66
N GLU A 115 -9.96 0.60 7.61
CA GLU A 115 -9.43 0.45 6.26
C GLU A 115 -8.53 1.64 5.93
N ILE A 116 -7.42 1.38 5.26
CA ILE A 116 -6.55 2.45 4.78
C ILE A 116 -6.50 2.42 3.26
N VAL A 117 -6.58 3.61 2.68
CA VAL A 117 -6.54 3.78 1.23
C VAL A 117 -5.55 4.88 0.90
N CYS A 118 -5.08 4.86 -0.35
CA CYS A 118 -4.22 5.92 -0.86
C CYS A 118 -5.02 7.22 -0.95
N SER A 119 -4.50 8.28 -0.35
CA SER A 119 -5.23 9.55 -0.35
C SER A 119 -5.38 10.15 -1.75
N LYS A 120 -4.49 9.80 -2.69
CA LYS A 120 -4.54 10.37 -4.03
C LYS A 120 -5.44 9.63 -4.99
N CYS A 121 -5.46 8.29 -4.95
CA CYS A 121 -6.23 7.55 -5.93
C CYS A 121 -7.31 6.68 -5.32
N ASP A 122 -7.43 6.71 -3.99
CA ASP A 122 -8.42 5.93 -3.24
C ASP A 122 -8.27 4.42 -3.39
N SER A 123 -7.11 3.95 -3.83
CA SER A 123 -6.86 2.51 -3.90
C SER A 123 -6.79 1.90 -2.51
N HIS A 124 -7.43 0.75 -2.35
CA HIS A 124 -7.40 0.01 -1.10
C HIS A 124 -5.98 -0.47 -0.83
N LEU A 125 -5.48 -0.24 0.37
CA LEU A 125 -4.14 -0.68 0.75
C LEU A 125 -4.18 -1.81 1.75
N GLY A 126 -5.04 -1.72 2.75
CA GLY A 126 -5.13 -2.70 3.81
C GLY A 126 -5.90 -2.14 4.98
N HIS A 127 -5.41 -2.42 6.18
CA HIS A 127 -6.07 -1.98 7.41
C HIS A 127 -5.02 -1.53 8.42
N THR A 128 -5.40 -0.64 9.32
CA THR A 128 -4.54 -0.26 10.43
C THR A 128 -5.18 -0.68 11.75
N PHE A 129 -4.34 -1.08 12.70
CA PHE A 129 -4.74 -1.52 14.03
C PHE A 129 -3.95 -0.68 15.02
N LYS A 130 -4.61 -0.20 16.06
CA LYS A 130 -3.99 0.72 17.02
C LYS A 130 -4.04 0.12 18.42
N GLY A 131 -2.99 0.42 19.21
CA GLY A 131 -2.99 0.05 20.62
C GLY A 131 -2.75 -1.42 20.89
N GLU A 132 -2.08 -2.14 20.00
CA GLU A 132 -1.84 -3.57 20.19
C GLU A 132 -0.60 -3.87 21.03
N GLY A 133 0.16 -2.84 21.43
CA GLY A 133 1.31 -3.05 22.29
C GLY A 133 2.63 -3.25 21.58
N PHE A 134 2.74 -2.86 20.33
CA PHE A 134 4.01 -2.95 19.61
C PHE A 134 4.98 -1.90 20.14
N PRO A 135 6.26 -2.23 20.24
CA PRO A 135 7.28 -1.28 20.71
C PRO A 135 7.69 -0.34 19.58
N THR A 136 6.75 0.43 19.05
CA THR A 136 6.97 1.40 17.99
C THR A 136 6.51 2.77 18.47
N PRO A 137 6.99 3.84 17.82
CA PRO A 137 6.63 5.21 18.27
C PRO A 137 5.13 5.48 18.29
N THR A 138 4.36 4.89 17.37
CA THR A 138 2.93 5.18 17.28
C THR A 138 2.05 4.11 17.89
N ASN A 139 2.62 2.91 18.14
CA ASN A 139 1.84 1.75 18.57
C ASN A 139 0.70 1.47 17.58
N GLU A 140 0.98 1.67 16.29
CA GLU A 140 0.05 1.37 15.21
C GLU A 140 0.63 0.29 14.33
N ARG A 141 -0.23 -0.50 13.72
CA ARG A 141 0.16 -1.50 12.75
C ARG A 141 -0.65 -1.30 11.48
N HIS A 142 -0.02 -0.70 10.48
CA HIS A 142 -0.60 -0.57 9.15
C HIS A 142 -0.26 -1.86 8.40
N CYS A 143 -1.25 -2.72 8.26
CA CYS A 143 -1.09 -4.00 7.61
C CYS A 143 -1.47 -3.84 6.15
N VAL A 144 -0.47 -3.84 5.26
CA VAL A 144 -0.65 -3.41 3.87
C VAL A 144 -0.41 -4.59 2.95
N ASN A 145 -1.27 -4.75 1.94
CA ASN A 145 -1.05 -5.77 0.92
C ASN A 145 0.18 -5.39 0.10
N GLY A 146 1.15 -6.31 0.03
CA GLY A 146 2.38 -6.03 -0.69
C GLY A 146 2.16 -5.73 -2.16
N ILE A 147 1.11 -6.32 -2.74
CA ILE A 147 0.79 -6.09 -4.15
C ILE A 147 0.39 -4.64 -4.43
N CYS A 148 0.03 -3.89 -3.38
CA CYS A 148 -0.32 -2.47 -3.50
C CYS A 148 0.90 -1.56 -3.55
N LEU A 149 2.08 -2.09 -3.27
CA LEU A 149 3.26 -1.29 -3.03
C LEU A 149 4.35 -1.56 -4.04
N LYS A 150 5.15 -0.54 -4.28
CA LYS A 150 6.37 -0.64 -5.06
C LYS A 150 7.47 0.03 -4.26
N TYR A 151 8.61 -0.65 -4.13
CA TYR A 151 9.74 -0.08 -3.40
C TYR A 151 10.52 0.85 -4.31
N LYS A 152 10.89 2.00 -3.76
CA LYS A 152 11.72 2.99 -4.46
C LYS A 152 12.93 3.27 -3.60
N SER A 153 14.12 3.02 -4.15
CA SER A 153 15.35 3.27 -3.42
C SER A 153 15.52 4.78 -3.19
N SER A 154 16.40 5.12 -2.25
CA SER A 154 16.59 6.51 -1.89
C SER A 154 17.41 7.28 -2.93
N GLU A 155 17.88 6.61 -3.94
CA GLU A 155 18.66 7.29 -4.98
C GLU A 155 17.80 7.81 -6.13
#